data_318d91b3359ab4385b7db15d8ade51ba
#
_entry.id   318d91b3359ab4385b7db15d8ade51ba
#
_cell.length_a   1.000
_cell.length_b   1.000
_cell.length_c   1.000
_cell.angle_alpha   90.00
_cell.angle_beta   90.00
_cell.angle_gamma   90.00
#
_symmetry.space_group_name_H-M   'P 1'
#
loop_
_entity.id
_entity.type
_entity.pdbx_description
1 polymer ?
#
loop_
_entity_poly.entity_id
_entity_poly.type
_entity_poly.pdbx_seq_one_letter_code
_entity_poly.pdbx_strand_id
1 'polypeptide(L)'
;MSILEISGLSKHYGKIVALDGLTVNIDAGITGLVGANGAGKSTLVKLLLGLVDATSGSARVMGHDIVAERAEIRSLVGYMPEHDCLPPDISAAEFVAWLARVSGLPNAAARERTAEVLRHVGLFEERYRPMGGYSTGMAQRVKLAQALVHDPRLLILDEPTNGLDPAGRDEMLTLIERTGRDFGMSVLVSSHLLGELERICNGVVVLDEGRLLRADLVGAMTGATMTLVVEVDGDAAPMAAQLTGRGLAVTRDFANVLVQLPDGSDDAVMRAACDSIRDAAVALDVGLLRIERRRGHLEDLFQVRA
;
A
#
# COMPACT_ATOMS: atom_id res chain seq x y z
N MET A 1 -9.56 3.13 16.19
CA MET A 1 -10.62 2.08 16.28
C MET A 1 -10.27 1.02 15.24
N SER A 2 -10.09 -0.22 15.67
CA SER A 2 -9.67 -1.30 14.77
C SER A 2 -10.76 -1.62 13.77
N ILE A 3 -10.39 -1.70 12.48
CA ILE A 3 -11.27 -2.10 11.37
C ILE A 3 -11.09 -3.56 11.01
N LEU A 4 -9.89 -4.11 11.25
CA LEU A 4 -9.57 -5.53 11.07
C LEU A 4 -8.84 -6.03 12.31
N GLU A 5 -9.32 -7.14 12.86
CA GLU A 5 -8.71 -7.84 13.99
C GLU A 5 -8.45 -9.27 13.55
N ILE A 6 -7.20 -9.67 13.52
CA ILE A 6 -6.77 -10.98 13.03
C ILE A 6 -5.94 -11.67 14.11
N SER A 7 -6.28 -12.91 14.47
CA SER A 7 -5.63 -13.67 15.53
C SER A 7 -5.34 -15.10 15.08
N GLY A 8 -4.05 -15.41 14.91
CA GLY A 8 -3.55 -16.73 14.54
C GLY A 8 -4.13 -17.30 13.25
N LEU A 9 -4.54 -16.41 12.30
CA LEU A 9 -5.26 -16.81 11.10
C LEU A 9 -4.36 -17.60 10.15
N SER A 10 -4.78 -18.82 9.81
CA SER A 10 -4.04 -19.69 8.89
C SER A 10 -4.94 -20.21 7.78
N LYS A 11 -4.36 -20.41 6.61
CA LYS A 11 -5.02 -21.02 5.46
C LYS A 11 -4.11 -21.99 4.74
N HIS A 12 -4.55 -23.23 4.66
CA HIS A 12 -3.86 -24.28 3.89
C HIS A 12 -4.73 -24.73 2.73
N TYR A 13 -4.12 -24.90 1.55
CA TYR A 13 -4.70 -25.54 0.37
C TYR A 13 -3.98 -26.85 0.13
N GLY A 14 -4.45 -27.91 0.76
CA GLY A 14 -3.75 -29.21 0.76
C GLY A 14 -2.38 -29.08 1.42
N LYS A 15 -1.31 -29.25 0.62
CA LYS A 15 0.08 -29.12 1.11
C LYS A 15 0.62 -27.68 1.08
N ILE A 16 -0.10 -26.77 0.43
CA ILE A 16 0.35 -25.37 0.30
C ILE A 16 -0.15 -24.57 1.50
N VAL A 17 0.77 -23.99 2.25
CA VAL A 17 0.47 -23.05 3.34
C VAL A 17 0.43 -21.64 2.72
N ALA A 18 -0.78 -21.09 2.59
CA ALA A 18 -0.99 -19.76 2.00
C ALA A 18 -0.95 -18.65 3.05
N LEU A 19 -1.35 -18.96 4.30
CA LEU A 19 -1.18 -18.10 5.48
C LEU A 19 -0.86 -18.99 6.68
N ASP A 20 0.05 -18.51 7.52
CA ASP A 20 0.55 -19.24 8.67
C ASP A 20 0.57 -18.37 9.95
N GLY A 21 -0.45 -18.53 10.79
CA GLY A 21 -0.54 -17.90 12.10
C GLY A 21 -0.59 -16.38 12.12
N LEU A 22 -1.14 -15.74 11.08
CA LEU A 22 -1.18 -14.27 10.95
C LEU A 22 -1.92 -13.64 12.12
N THR A 23 -1.25 -12.72 12.82
CA THR A 23 -1.84 -11.93 13.91
C THR A 23 -1.51 -10.46 13.71
N VAL A 24 -2.53 -9.64 13.48
CA VAL A 24 -2.38 -8.19 13.25
C VAL A 24 -3.71 -7.48 13.48
N ASN A 25 -3.64 -6.26 14.01
CA ASN A 25 -4.76 -5.32 14.10
C ASN A 25 -4.50 -4.15 13.16
N ILE A 26 -5.52 -3.76 12.41
CA ILE A 26 -5.46 -2.63 11.47
C ILE A 26 -6.49 -1.59 11.90
N ASP A 27 -6.03 -0.38 12.11
CA ASP A 27 -6.88 0.75 12.47
C ASP A 27 -7.46 1.48 11.24
N ALA A 28 -8.43 2.36 11.49
CA ALA A 28 -9.06 3.17 10.45
C ALA A 28 -8.04 4.03 9.69
N GLY A 29 -8.25 4.20 8.40
CA GLY A 29 -7.38 4.93 7.48
C GLY A 29 -7.08 4.14 6.23
N ILE A 30 -6.06 4.54 5.50
CA ILE A 30 -5.57 3.83 4.31
C ILE A 30 -4.39 2.96 4.72
N THR A 31 -4.53 1.64 4.60
CA THR A 31 -3.49 0.66 4.92
C THR A 31 -3.06 -0.09 3.67
N GLY A 32 -1.75 -0.13 3.44
CA GLY A 32 -1.13 -0.92 2.39
C GLY A 32 -0.91 -2.37 2.82
N LEU A 33 -1.32 -3.33 1.99
CA LEU A 33 -1.02 -4.74 2.14
C LEU A 33 0.05 -5.13 1.13
N VAL A 34 1.25 -5.33 1.60
CA VAL A 34 2.45 -5.50 0.79
C VAL A 34 2.98 -6.92 0.85
N GLY A 35 3.58 -7.36 -0.22
CA GLY A 35 4.28 -8.65 -0.30
C GLY A 35 4.48 -9.08 -1.74
N ALA A 36 5.45 -9.95 -1.96
CA ALA A 36 5.71 -10.55 -3.27
C ALA A 36 4.49 -11.34 -3.78
N ASN A 37 4.51 -11.70 -5.06
CA ASN A 37 3.51 -12.63 -5.60
C ASN A 37 3.60 -13.96 -4.85
N GLY A 38 2.45 -14.46 -4.37
CA GLY A 38 2.40 -15.66 -3.54
C GLY A 38 2.56 -15.42 -2.03
N ALA A 39 2.82 -14.19 -1.57
CA ALA A 39 2.95 -13.87 -0.15
C ALA A 39 1.67 -14.06 0.70
N GLY A 40 0.53 -14.37 0.07
CA GLY A 40 -0.73 -14.62 0.78
C GLY A 40 -1.74 -13.47 0.74
N LYS A 41 -1.44 -12.32 0.10
CA LYS A 41 -2.31 -11.13 0.04
C LYS A 41 -3.74 -11.45 -0.40
N SER A 42 -3.91 -12.03 -1.58
CA SER A 42 -5.25 -12.36 -2.13
C SER A 42 -5.95 -13.48 -1.32
N THR A 43 -5.19 -14.36 -0.64
CA THR A 43 -5.77 -15.34 0.29
C THR A 43 -6.32 -14.65 1.52
N LEU A 44 -5.59 -13.69 2.09
CA LEU A 44 -6.07 -12.89 3.21
C LEU A 44 -7.34 -12.13 2.83
N VAL A 45 -7.35 -11.45 1.68
CA VAL A 45 -8.55 -10.75 1.18
C VAL A 45 -9.75 -11.70 1.06
N LYS A 46 -9.57 -12.89 0.48
CA LYS A 46 -10.65 -13.87 0.35
C LYS A 46 -11.19 -14.36 1.70
N LEU A 47 -10.33 -14.53 2.71
CA LEU A 47 -10.73 -14.87 4.07
C LEU A 47 -11.54 -13.75 4.72
N LEU A 48 -11.07 -12.50 4.64
CA LEU A 48 -11.76 -11.34 5.20
C LEU A 48 -13.14 -11.11 4.57
N LEU A 49 -13.31 -11.42 3.29
CA LEU A 49 -14.60 -11.37 2.58
C LEU A 49 -15.50 -12.60 2.83
N GLY A 50 -15.01 -13.60 3.58
CA GLY A 50 -15.72 -14.85 3.82
C GLY A 50 -15.94 -15.68 2.55
N LEU A 51 -15.07 -15.52 1.53
CA LEU A 51 -15.11 -16.29 0.27
C LEU A 51 -14.47 -17.66 0.40
N VAL A 52 -13.58 -17.83 1.37
CA VAL A 52 -12.95 -19.10 1.74
C VAL A 52 -12.90 -19.22 3.25
N ASP A 53 -12.94 -20.48 3.76
CA ASP A 53 -12.84 -20.73 5.19
C ASP A 53 -11.39 -20.77 5.66
N ALA A 54 -11.12 -20.26 6.88
CA ALA A 54 -9.84 -20.41 7.54
C ALA A 54 -9.59 -21.88 7.90
N THR A 55 -8.32 -22.29 7.91
CA THR A 55 -7.92 -23.59 8.44
C THR A 55 -7.86 -23.54 9.97
N SER A 56 -7.39 -22.42 10.53
CA SER A 56 -7.39 -22.16 11.98
C SER A 56 -7.30 -20.66 12.24
N GLY A 57 -7.47 -20.26 13.51
CA GLY A 57 -7.48 -18.87 13.91
C GLY A 57 -8.82 -18.19 13.65
N SER A 58 -8.87 -16.87 13.86
CA SER A 58 -10.08 -16.07 13.71
C SER A 58 -9.75 -14.68 13.17
N ALA A 59 -10.74 -14.02 12.56
CA ALA A 59 -10.64 -12.61 12.20
C ALA A 59 -12.00 -11.94 12.32
N ARG A 60 -11.95 -10.61 12.53
CA ARG A 60 -13.13 -9.75 12.52
C ARG A 60 -12.89 -8.60 11.53
N VAL A 61 -13.94 -8.25 10.80
CA VAL A 61 -13.98 -7.11 9.89
C VAL A 61 -15.04 -6.15 10.40
N MET A 62 -14.64 -4.93 10.76
CA MET A 62 -15.54 -3.93 11.36
C MET A 62 -16.34 -4.48 12.57
N GLY A 63 -15.69 -5.36 13.36
CA GLY A 63 -16.29 -6.03 14.51
C GLY A 63 -17.05 -7.31 14.22
N HIS A 64 -17.33 -7.64 12.94
CA HIS A 64 -18.08 -8.83 12.51
C HIS A 64 -17.16 -10.03 12.26
N ASP A 65 -17.56 -11.21 12.71
CA ASP A 65 -16.80 -12.45 12.53
C ASP A 65 -16.84 -12.95 11.07
N ILE A 66 -15.67 -13.28 10.51
CA ILE A 66 -15.54 -13.68 9.08
C ILE A 66 -16.23 -14.99 8.73
N VAL A 67 -16.65 -15.80 9.71
CA VAL A 67 -17.33 -17.09 9.51
C VAL A 67 -18.83 -16.95 9.77
N ALA A 68 -19.18 -16.37 10.90
CA ALA A 68 -20.56 -16.31 11.37
C ALA A 68 -21.38 -15.18 10.73
N GLU A 69 -20.73 -14.05 10.38
CA GLU A 69 -21.40 -12.79 9.98
C GLU A 69 -20.99 -12.32 8.58
N ARG A 70 -20.90 -13.26 7.62
CA ARG A 70 -20.42 -12.98 6.24
C ARG A 70 -21.32 -12.02 5.46
N ALA A 71 -22.62 -12.04 5.72
CA ALA A 71 -23.58 -11.17 5.03
C ALA A 71 -23.41 -9.72 5.47
N GLU A 72 -23.23 -9.51 6.77
CA GLU A 72 -22.95 -8.23 7.41
C GLU A 72 -21.63 -7.65 6.87
N ILE A 73 -20.56 -8.45 6.82
CA ILE A 73 -19.27 -8.04 6.26
C ILE A 73 -19.44 -7.57 4.81
N ARG A 74 -20.12 -8.36 3.96
CA ARG A 74 -20.31 -7.99 2.56
C ARG A 74 -21.17 -6.74 2.36
N SER A 75 -22.03 -6.40 3.29
CA SER A 75 -22.77 -5.14 3.24
C SER A 75 -21.93 -3.93 3.60
N LEU A 76 -20.87 -4.11 4.38
CA LEU A 76 -19.97 -3.06 4.86
C LEU A 76 -18.70 -2.91 4.02
N VAL A 77 -18.36 -3.90 3.20
CA VAL A 77 -17.09 -3.96 2.46
C VAL A 77 -17.31 -3.83 0.97
N GLY A 78 -16.66 -2.84 0.35
CA GLY A 78 -16.54 -2.75 -1.09
C GLY A 78 -15.27 -3.47 -1.55
N TYR A 79 -15.38 -4.32 -2.56
CA TYR A 79 -14.25 -5.08 -3.08
C TYR A 79 -13.98 -4.79 -4.56
N MET A 80 -12.75 -4.43 -4.86
CA MET A 80 -12.21 -4.28 -6.21
C MET A 80 -11.22 -5.42 -6.47
N PRO A 81 -11.55 -6.40 -7.33
CA PRO A 81 -10.67 -7.53 -7.62
C PRO A 81 -9.54 -7.14 -8.58
N GLU A 82 -8.40 -7.84 -8.46
CA GLU A 82 -7.27 -7.69 -9.38
C GLU A 82 -7.69 -8.05 -10.82
N HIS A 83 -8.29 -9.24 -10.99
CA HIS A 83 -8.63 -9.78 -12.31
C HIS A 83 -9.78 -9.03 -12.97
N ASP A 84 -9.83 -9.17 -14.29
CA ASP A 84 -10.90 -8.59 -15.10
C ASP A 84 -12.23 -9.29 -14.80
N CYS A 85 -13.25 -8.48 -14.48
CA CYS A 85 -14.57 -8.95 -14.08
C CYS A 85 -15.70 -8.17 -14.78
N LEU A 86 -15.35 -7.31 -15.76
CA LEU A 86 -16.30 -6.42 -16.40
C LEU A 86 -16.91 -7.08 -17.64
N PRO A 87 -18.25 -7.16 -17.74
CA PRO A 87 -18.90 -7.66 -18.94
C PRO A 87 -18.67 -6.68 -20.11
N PRO A 88 -18.14 -7.13 -21.26
CA PRO A 88 -17.74 -6.24 -22.34
C PRO A 88 -18.90 -5.60 -23.09
N ASP A 89 -20.06 -6.27 -23.11
CA ASP A 89 -21.19 -5.93 -23.99
C ASP A 89 -22.17 -4.91 -23.39
N ILE A 90 -22.02 -4.59 -22.10
CA ILE A 90 -22.89 -3.61 -21.42
C ILE A 90 -22.11 -2.36 -21.01
N SER A 91 -22.83 -1.29 -20.76
CA SER A 91 -22.25 -0.03 -20.32
C SER A 91 -21.92 -0.03 -18.82
N ALA A 92 -21.00 0.85 -18.39
CA ALA A 92 -20.68 1.02 -16.98
C ALA A 92 -21.92 1.47 -16.17
N ALA A 93 -22.78 2.31 -16.75
CA ALA A 93 -24.02 2.74 -16.10
C ALA A 93 -24.98 1.56 -15.85
N GLU A 94 -25.17 0.66 -16.81
CA GLU A 94 -26.01 -0.54 -16.65
C GLU A 94 -25.42 -1.49 -15.63
N PHE A 95 -24.12 -1.76 -15.71
CA PHE A 95 -23.42 -2.69 -14.82
C PHE A 95 -23.47 -2.21 -13.36
N VAL A 96 -23.06 -0.97 -13.10
CA VAL A 96 -23.02 -0.41 -11.73
C VAL A 96 -24.45 -0.26 -11.16
N ALA A 97 -25.44 0.14 -11.98
CA ALA A 97 -26.84 0.20 -11.54
C ALA A 97 -27.40 -1.19 -11.22
N TRP A 98 -27.00 -2.22 -11.97
CA TRP A 98 -27.37 -3.59 -11.65
C TRP A 98 -26.80 -4.05 -10.31
N LEU A 99 -25.53 -3.78 -10.04
CA LEU A 99 -24.89 -4.08 -8.76
C LEU A 99 -25.53 -3.33 -7.59
N ALA A 100 -25.85 -2.05 -7.78
CA ALA A 100 -26.58 -1.26 -6.77
C ALA A 100 -27.90 -1.94 -6.36
N ARG A 101 -28.67 -2.43 -7.34
CA ARG A 101 -29.92 -3.16 -7.09
C ARG A 101 -29.69 -4.51 -6.40
N VAL A 102 -28.67 -5.26 -6.82
CA VAL A 102 -28.28 -6.52 -6.17
C VAL A 102 -27.90 -6.28 -4.70
N SER A 103 -27.32 -5.14 -4.40
CA SER A 103 -27.01 -4.71 -3.03
C SER A 103 -28.22 -4.17 -2.25
N GLY A 104 -29.42 -4.22 -2.85
CA GLY A 104 -30.66 -3.86 -2.17
C GLY A 104 -31.16 -2.43 -2.38
N LEU A 105 -30.51 -1.61 -3.20
CA LEU A 105 -30.97 -0.24 -3.45
C LEU A 105 -32.23 -0.25 -4.34
N PRO A 106 -33.29 0.54 -4.01
CA PRO A 106 -34.42 0.76 -4.89
C PRO A 106 -34.01 1.36 -6.25
N ASN A 107 -34.75 1.12 -7.32
CA ASN A 107 -34.38 1.50 -8.68
C ASN A 107 -34.02 3.00 -8.83
N ALA A 108 -34.73 3.91 -8.17
CA ALA A 108 -34.42 5.34 -8.22
C ALA A 108 -33.06 5.63 -7.54
N ALA A 109 -32.89 5.18 -6.31
CA ALA A 109 -31.66 5.35 -5.56
C ALA A 109 -30.46 4.69 -6.26
N ALA A 110 -30.65 3.50 -6.86
CA ALA A 110 -29.61 2.81 -7.63
C ALA A 110 -29.12 3.65 -8.82
N ARG A 111 -30.02 4.33 -9.53
CA ARG A 111 -29.66 5.22 -10.66
C ARG A 111 -28.91 6.46 -10.18
N GLU A 112 -29.36 7.11 -9.12
CA GLU A 112 -28.73 8.29 -8.54
C GLU A 112 -27.33 7.96 -8.03
N ARG A 113 -27.21 6.88 -7.25
CA ARG A 113 -25.93 6.43 -6.71
C ARG A 113 -24.96 6.01 -7.82
N THR A 114 -25.45 5.35 -8.88
CA THR A 114 -24.63 5.02 -10.07
C THR A 114 -24.06 6.27 -10.73
N ALA A 115 -24.89 7.30 -10.95
CA ALA A 115 -24.43 8.55 -11.55
C ALA A 115 -23.40 9.28 -10.67
N GLU A 116 -23.61 9.24 -9.36
CA GLU A 116 -22.70 9.82 -8.37
C GLU A 116 -21.32 9.13 -8.39
N VAL A 117 -21.29 7.78 -8.25
CA VAL A 117 -20.02 7.06 -8.21
C VAL A 117 -19.28 7.09 -9.54
N LEU A 118 -19.97 7.03 -10.68
CA LEU A 118 -19.34 7.15 -12.00
C LEU A 118 -18.78 8.56 -12.25
N ARG A 119 -19.42 9.60 -11.71
CA ARG A 119 -18.87 10.96 -11.72
C ARG A 119 -17.61 11.04 -10.82
N HIS A 120 -17.68 10.46 -9.62
CA HIS A 120 -16.57 10.45 -8.67
C HIS A 120 -15.32 9.80 -9.25
N VAL A 121 -15.46 8.65 -9.94
CA VAL A 121 -14.34 7.97 -10.60
C VAL A 121 -13.93 8.57 -11.96
N GLY A 122 -14.59 9.65 -12.39
CA GLY A 122 -14.24 10.37 -13.62
C GLY A 122 -14.69 9.67 -14.92
N LEU A 123 -15.78 8.89 -14.88
CA LEU A 123 -16.35 8.19 -16.06
C LEU A 123 -17.74 8.71 -16.44
N PHE A 124 -18.05 9.96 -16.10
CA PHE A 124 -19.40 10.48 -16.31
C PHE A 124 -19.79 10.55 -17.79
N GLU A 125 -18.87 10.94 -18.66
CA GLU A 125 -19.15 11.06 -20.11
C GLU A 125 -19.19 9.70 -20.81
N GLU A 126 -18.33 8.78 -20.42
CA GLU A 126 -18.17 7.46 -21.05
C GLU A 126 -19.14 6.41 -20.55
N ARG A 127 -19.90 6.70 -19.50
CA ARG A 127 -20.70 5.73 -18.74
C ARG A 127 -21.71 4.93 -19.56
N TYR A 128 -22.12 5.43 -20.74
CA TYR A 128 -23.10 4.76 -21.61
C TYR A 128 -22.45 3.96 -22.76
N ARG A 129 -21.13 3.99 -22.89
CA ARG A 129 -20.43 3.18 -23.89
C ARG A 129 -20.23 1.76 -23.36
N PRO A 130 -20.28 0.72 -24.25
CA PRO A 130 -19.92 -0.65 -23.88
C PRO A 130 -18.50 -0.73 -23.30
N MET A 131 -18.32 -1.49 -22.20
CA MET A 131 -17.06 -1.57 -21.47
C MET A 131 -15.97 -2.31 -22.23
N GLY A 132 -16.30 -3.14 -23.22
CA GLY A 132 -15.31 -3.79 -24.07
C GLY A 132 -14.41 -2.84 -24.89
N GLY A 133 -14.82 -1.57 -25.03
CA GLY A 133 -14.01 -0.52 -25.67
C GLY A 133 -13.27 0.40 -24.67
N TYR A 134 -13.20 0.03 -23.40
CA TYR A 134 -12.53 0.86 -22.38
C TYR A 134 -11.01 0.62 -22.36
N SER A 135 -10.27 1.68 -22.04
CA SER A 135 -8.85 1.54 -21.70
C SER A 135 -8.70 0.83 -20.34
N THR A 136 -7.50 0.31 -20.05
CA THR A 136 -7.22 -0.31 -18.75
C THR A 136 -7.55 0.64 -17.59
N GLY A 137 -7.20 1.92 -17.70
CA GLY A 137 -7.52 2.92 -16.68
C GLY A 137 -9.01 3.14 -16.49
N MET A 138 -9.81 3.16 -17.59
CA MET A 138 -11.27 3.22 -17.51
C MET A 138 -11.85 1.96 -16.86
N ALA A 139 -11.34 0.77 -17.20
CA ALA A 139 -11.77 -0.49 -16.60
C ALA A 139 -11.49 -0.51 -15.08
N GLN A 140 -10.30 -0.08 -14.64
CA GLN A 140 -9.98 0.03 -13.22
C GLN A 140 -10.90 1.02 -12.48
N ARG A 141 -11.25 2.15 -13.12
CA ARG A 141 -12.21 3.12 -12.55
C ARG A 141 -13.63 2.55 -12.41
N VAL A 142 -14.10 1.72 -13.36
CA VAL A 142 -15.38 1.00 -13.22
C VAL A 142 -15.32 0.00 -12.08
N LYS A 143 -14.23 -0.76 -11.94
CA LYS A 143 -14.01 -1.70 -10.84
C LYS A 143 -14.03 -0.99 -9.48
N LEU A 144 -13.50 0.22 -9.40
CA LEU A 144 -13.62 1.05 -8.18
C LEU A 144 -15.08 1.51 -7.98
N ALA A 145 -15.77 1.96 -9.04
CA ALA A 145 -17.18 2.37 -8.94
C ALA A 145 -18.10 1.23 -8.46
N GLN A 146 -17.87 -0.01 -8.93
CA GLN A 146 -18.62 -1.17 -8.42
C GLN A 146 -18.39 -1.42 -6.94
N ALA A 147 -17.17 -1.21 -6.45
CA ALA A 147 -16.85 -1.37 -5.04
C ALA A 147 -17.50 -0.29 -4.15
N LEU A 148 -17.81 0.89 -4.72
CA LEU A 148 -18.35 2.05 -4.01
C LEU A 148 -19.87 2.12 -3.98
N VAL A 149 -20.56 1.43 -4.91
CA VAL A 149 -21.96 1.74 -5.23
C VAL A 149 -22.94 1.50 -4.08
N HIS A 150 -22.66 0.55 -3.19
CA HIS A 150 -23.50 0.19 -2.04
C HIS A 150 -23.14 0.92 -0.74
N ASP A 151 -22.32 1.97 -0.84
CA ASP A 151 -21.91 2.83 0.27
C ASP A 151 -21.19 2.08 1.41
N PRO A 152 -20.06 1.38 1.10
CA PRO A 152 -19.34 0.60 2.09
C PRO A 152 -18.63 1.48 3.12
N ARG A 153 -18.20 0.89 4.24
CA ARG A 153 -17.35 1.53 5.25
C ARG A 153 -15.88 1.19 5.10
N LEU A 154 -15.60 0.06 4.47
CA LEU A 154 -14.24 -0.41 4.18
C LEU A 154 -14.15 -0.75 2.69
N LEU A 155 -13.10 -0.25 2.03
CA LEU A 155 -12.72 -0.68 0.69
C LEU A 155 -11.55 -1.65 0.78
N ILE A 156 -11.65 -2.77 0.05
CA ILE A 156 -10.54 -3.69 -0.19
C ILE A 156 -10.24 -3.64 -1.69
N LEU A 157 -9.05 -3.14 -2.03
CA LEU A 157 -8.61 -2.92 -3.41
C LEU A 157 -7.43 -3.84 -3.69
N ASP A 158 -7.64 -4.83 -4.57
CA ASP A 158 -6.61 -5.82 -4.91
C ASP A 158 -5.88 -5.39 -6.19
N GLU A 159 -4.61 -4.92 -6.05
CA GLU A 159 -3.74 -4.42 -7.11
C GLU A 159 -4.42 -3.37 -8.04
N PRO A 160 -4.96 -2.26 -7.51
CA PRO A 160 -5.79 -1.32 -8.28
C PRO A 160 -5.03 -0.58 -9.38
N THR A 161 -3.70 -0.52 -9.33
CA THR A 161 -2.81 0.14 -10.28
C THR A 161 -2.25 -0.80 -11.32
N ASN A 162 -2.58 -2.12 -11.24
CA ASN A 162 -2.06 -3.12 -12.16
C ASN A 162 -2.45 -2.83 -13.62
N GLY A 163 -1.46 -2.90 -14.52
CA GLY A 163 -1.65 -2.66 -15.95
C GLY A 163 -1.77 -1.18 -16.36
N LEU A 164 -1.61 -0.24 -15.43
CA LEU A 164 -1.60 1.19 -15.72
C LEU A 164 -0.19 1.69 -16.06
N ASP A 165 -0.12 2.69 -16.92
CA ASP A 165 1.09 3.48 -17.12
C ASP A 165 1.39 4.38 -15.90
N PRO A 166 2.58 4.97 -15.76
CA PRO A 166 2.93 5.76 -14.58
C PRO A 166 1.95 6.89 -14.28
N ALA A 167 1.46 7.61 -15.30
CA ALA A 167 0.50 8.70 -15.12
C ALA A 167 -0.85 8.17 -14.61
N GLY A 168 -1.35 7.08 -15.20
CA GLY A 168 -2.59 6.43 -14.78
C GLY A 168 -2.52 5.86 -13.36
N ARG A 169 -1.35 5.37 -12.92
CA ARG A 169 -1.13 4.95 -11.52
C ARG A 169 -1.27 6.12 -10.57
N ASP A 170 -0.62 7.24 -10.86
CA ASP A 170 -0.69 8.45 -10.04
C ASP A 170 -2.11 8.98 -9.93
N GLU A 171 -2.87 8.97 -11.02
CA GLU A 171 -4.28 9.35 -11.03
C GLU A 171 -5.13 8.40 -10.18
N MET A 172 -4.91 7.09 -10.28
CA MET A 172 -5.65 6.08 -9.51
C MET A 172 -5.35 6.19 -8.02
N LEU A 173 -4.08 6.36 -7.63
CA LEU A 173 -3.70 6.55 -6.23
C LEU A 173 -4.32 7.82 -5.64
N THR A 174 -4.31 8.92 -6.40
CA THR A 174 -4.97 10.17 -6.00
C THR A 174 -6.48 9.99 -5.85
N LEU A 175 -7.11 9.21 -6.74
CA LEU A 175 -8.53 8.89 -6.66
C LEU A 175 -8.84 8.05 -5.42
N ILE A 176 -8.02 7.04 -5.10
CA ILE A 176 -8.17 6.20 -3.90
C ILE A 176 -8.05 7.05 -2.62
N GLU A 177 -7.02 7.90 -2.54
CA GLU A 177 -6.82 8.81 -1.41
C GLU A 177 -8.03 9.75 -1.22
N ARG A 178 -8.49 10.36 -2.31
CA ARG A 178 -9.68 11.22 -2.29
C ARG A 178 -10.93 10.47 -1.87
N THR A 179 -11.10 9.22 -2.33
CA THR A 179 -12.25 8.37 -1.97
C THR A 179 -12.25 8.10 -0.47
N GLY A 180 -11.12 7.70 0.11
CA GLY A 180 -11.02 7.48 1.56
C GLY A 180 -11.35 8.73 2.35
N ARG A 181 -10.85 9.90 1.94
CA ARG A 181 -11.08 11.18 2.62
C ARG A 181 -12.51 11.70 2.45
N ASP A 182 -13.01 11.77 1.21
CA ASP A 182 -14.29 12.44 0.89
C ASP A 182 -15.50 11.65 1.41
N PHE A 183 -15.40 10.32 1.46
CA PHE A 183 -16.45 9.44 2.01
C PHE A 183 -16.17 8.96 3.44
N GLY A 184 -15.02 9.31 4.03
CA GLY A 184 -14.66 8.86 5.37
C GLY A 184 -14.49 7.35 5.49
N MET A 185 -14.12 6.67 4.39
CA MET A 185 -13.96 5.23 4.32
C MET A 185 -12.55 4.81 4.74
N SER A 186 -12.44 3.65 5.37
CA SER A 186 -11.15 2.97 5.50
C SER A 186 -10.82 2.21 4.23
N VAL A 187 -9.55 2.08 3.89
CA VAL A 187 -9.08 1.41 2.67
C VAL A 187 -7.98 0.42 3.02
N LEU A 188 -8.12 -0.81 2.57
CA LEU A 188 -7.04 -1.80 2.51
C LEU A 188 -6.66 -1.95 1.03
N VAL A 189 -5.46 -1.52 0.65
CA VAL A 189 -4.99 -1.57 -0.73
C VAL A 189 -3.81 -2.53 -0.85
N SER A 190 -3.93 -3.57 -1.67
CA SER A 190 -2.79 -4.44 -1.98
C SER A 190 -1.99 -3.85 -3.14
N SER A 191 -0.67 -3.90 -3.02
CA SER A 191 0.27 -3.60 -4.10
C SER A 191 1.58 -4.34 -3.89
N HIS A 192 2.26 -4.62 -4.98
CA HIS A 192 3.65 -5.08 -4.97
C HIS A 192 4.65 -3.91 -5.16
N LEU A 193 4.15 -2.70 -5.41
CA LEU A 193 4.94 -1.48 -5.63
C LEU A 193 4.91 -0.61 -4.35
N LEU A 194 5.97 -0.69 -3.58
CA LEU A 194 6.08 -0.05 -2.27
C LEU A 194 6.02 1.47 -2.32
N GLY A 195 6.70 2.09 -3.29
CA GLY A 195 6.70 3.54 -3.46
C GLY A 195 5.32 4.15 -3.71
N GLU A 196 4.38 3.37 -4.30
CA GLU A 196 2.99 3.79 -4.46
C GLU A 196 2.28 3.92 -3.12
N LEU A 197 2.51 2.94 -2.23
CA LEU A 197 1.84 2.86 -0.93
C LEU A 197 2.37 3.90 0.05
N GLU A 198 3.68 4.22 0.00
CA GLU A 198 4.26 5.29 0.83
C GLU A 198 3.51 6.61 0.69
N ARG A 199 2.98 6.87 -0.50
CA ARG A 199 2.37 8.15 -0.83
C ARG A 199 0.97 8.32 -0.24
N ILE A 200 0.17 7.25 -0.15
CA ILE A 200 -1.24 7.35 0.22
C ILE A 200 -1.58 6.65 1.54
N CYS A 201 -0.74 5.74 2.02
CA CYS A 201 -1.05 4.93 3.19
C CYS A 201 -0.63 5.59 4.51
N ASN A 202 -1.46 5.38 5.54
CA ASN A 202 -1.14 5.73 6.92
C ASN A 202 -0.33 4.61 7.59
N GLY A 203 -0.64 3.36 7.26
CA GLY A 203 -0.01 2.16 7.78
C GLY A 203 0.26 1.14 6.69
N VAL A 204 1.14 0.19 6.97
CA VAL A 204 1.50 -0.89 6.06
C VAL A 204 1.57 -2.21 6.82
N VAL A 205 1.03 -3.25 6.20
CA VAL A 205 1.16 -4.65 6.62
C VAL A 205 1.96 -5.38 5.56
N VAL A 206 3.12 -5.90 5.95
CA VAL A 206 4.04 -6.61 5.07
C VAL A 206 3.91 -8.11 5.30
N LEU A 207 3.56 -8.84 4.25
CA LEU A 207 3.48 -10.30 4.25
C LEU A 207 4.65 -10.89 3.47
N ASP A 208 5.21 -11.98 4.00
CA ASP A 208 6.20 -12.78 3.33
C ASP A 208 5.92 -14.27 3.59
N GLU A 209 5.85 -15.08 2.52
CA GLU A 209 5.58 -16.53 2.60
C GLU A 209 4.40 -16.91 3.51
N GLY A 210 3.33 -16.12 3.49
CA GLY A 210 2.12 -16.36 4.29
C GLY A 210 2.20 -15.89 5.74
N ARG A 211 3.28 -15.24 6.16
CA ARG A 211 3.50 -14.75 7.53
C ARG A 211 3.55 -13.23 7.58
N LEU A 212 3.23 -12.68 8.75
CA LEU A 212 3.45 -11.27 9.01
C LEU A 212 4.95 -11.02 9.19
N LEU A 213 5.52 -10.24 8.28
CA LEU A 213 6.89 -9.76 8.43
C LEU A 213 6.92 -8.51 9.32
N ARG A 214 6.04 -7.56 9.05
CA ARG A 214 5.93 -6.30 9.78
C ARG A 214 4.55 -5.66 9.61
N ALA A 215 4.09 -4.94 10.64
CA ALA A 215 2.95 -4.03 10.56
C ALA A 215 3.29 -2.76 11.35
N ASP A 216 3.20 -1.60 10.71
CA ASP A 216 3.59 -0.33 11.34
C ASP A 216 2.98 0.86 10.59
N LEU A 217 3.06 2.05 11.20
CA LEU A 217 2.72 3.30 10.53
C LEU A 217 3.79 3.64 9.49
N VAL A 218 3.37 4.12 8.31
CA VAL A 218 4.29 4.54 7.23
C VAL A 218 5.27 5.59 7.73
N GLY A 219 4.79 6.60 8.48
CA GLY A 219 5.65 7.64 9.05
C GLY A 219 6.74 7.12 10.00
N ALA A 220 6.50 6.00 10.69
CA ALA A 220 7.51 5.37 11.53
C ALA A 220 8.55 4.60 10.70
N MET A 221 8.14 4.05 9.55
CA MET A 221 9.01 3.30 8.65
C MET A 221 9.81 4.21 7.70
N THR A 222 9.23 5.33 7.25
CA THR A 222 9.83 6.27 6.29
C THR A 222 10.43 7.52 6.95
N GLY A 223 10.53 7.51 8.27
CA GLY A 223 11.16 8.57 9.05
C GLY A 223 12.64 8.75 8.70
N ALA A 224 13.23 9.85 9.18
CA ALA A 224 14.66 10.08 9.05
C ALA A 224 15.43 8.95 9.75
N THR A 225 16.21 8.20 8.98
CA THR A 225 17.06 7.13 9.51
C THR A 225 18.29 7.72 10.23
N MET A 226 19.02 6.90 10.96
CA MET A 226 20.32 7.27 11.52
C MET A 226 21.46 7.16 10.48
N THR A 227 21.14 7.33 9.19
CA THR A 227 22.10 7.30 8.09
C THR A 227 22.16 8.68 7.44
N LEU A 228 23.39 9.22 7.29
CA LEU A 228 23.64 10.43 6.51
C LEU A 228 24.04 10.04 5.08
N VAL A 229 23.43 10.66 4.11
CA VAL A 229 23.84 10.63 2.70
C VAL A 229 24.78 11.80 2.47
N VAL A 230 25.97 11.49 2.00
CA VAL A 230 27.02 12.47 1.68
C VAL A 230 27.32 12.39 0.20
N GLU A 231 27.09 13.49 -0.51
CA GLU A 231 27.39 13.64 -1.93
C GLU A 231 28.58 14.58 -2.08
N VAL A 232 29.59 14.15 -2.84
CA VAL A 232 30.83 14.92 -3.09
C VAL A 232 31.03 15.16 -4.57
N ASP A 233 31.76 16.23 -4.88
CA ASP A 233 32.17 16.52 -6.25
C ASP A 233 33.35 15.60 -6.63
N GLY A 234 33.06 14.60 -7.48
CA GLY A 234 34.04 13.61 -7.93
C GLY A 234 33.86 12.20 -7.36
N ASP A 235 34.99 11.46 -7.17
CA ASP A 235 34.93 10.07 -6.68
C ASP A 235 34.66 10.03 -5.18
N ALA A 236 33.62 9.30 -4.79
CA ALA A 236 33.25 9.09 -3.40
C ALA A 236 34.18 8.11 -2.63
N ALA A 237 35.08 7.37 -3.32
CA ALA A 237 35.91 6.35 -2.68
C ALA A 237 36.93 6.92 -1.68
N PRO A 238 37.66 8.02 -1.97
CA PRO A 238 38.55 8.64 -1.00
C PRO A 238 37.83 9.14 0.25
N MET A 239 36.60 9.73 0.07
CA MET A 239 35.80 10.21 1.16
C MET A 239 35.36 9.05 2.07
N ALA A 240 34.88 7.96 1.50
CA ALA A 240 34.48 6.77 2.27
C ALA A 240 35.64 6.19 3.08
N ALA A 241 36.84 6.06 2.46
CA ALA A 241 38.06 5.59 3.14
C ALA A 241 38.48 6.51 4.30
N GLN A 242 38.45 7.84 4.08
CA GLN A 242 38.79 8.82 5.09
C GLN A 242 37.81 8.79 6.30
N LEU A 243 36.52 8.68 6.05
CA LEU A 243 35.49 8.62 7.11
C LEU A 243 35.59 7.29 7.89
N THR A 244 35.83 6.18 7.20
CA THR A 244 36.09 4.88 7.85
C THR A 244 37.33 4.96 8.75
N GLY A 245 38.43 5.60 8.28
CA GLY A 245 39.64 5.82 9.08
C GLY A 245 39.41 6.69 10.31
N ARG A 246 38.34 7.49 10.36
CA ARG A 246 37.89 8.28 11.52
C ARG A 246 36.94 7.52 12.43
N GLY A 247 36.70 6.23 12.18
CA GLY A 247 35.86 5.36 13.02
C GLY A 247 34.37 5.44 12.74
N LEU A 248 33.96 6.06 11.63
CA LEU A 248 32.54 6.07 11.22
C LEU A 248 32.20 4.79 10.46
N ALA A 249 31.01 4.25 10.67
CA ALA A 249 30.48 3.15 9.88
C ALA A 249 30.02 3.68 8.52
N VAL A 250 30.69 3.27 7.44
CA VAL A 250 30.52 3.84 6.10
C VAL A 250 30.24 2.74 5.09
N THR A 251 29.24 2.96 4.24
CA THR A 251 28.97 2.16 3.03
C THR A 251 28.91 3.08 1.81
N ARG A 252 29.09 2.51 0.61
CA ARG A 252 28.98 3.27 -0.65
C ARG A 252 27.74 2.83 -1.39
N ASP A 253 27.04 3.81 -1.95
CA ASP A 253 25.91 3.63 -2.83
C ASP A 253 26.11 4.49 -4.09
N PHE A 254 26.61 3.87 -5.17
CA PHE A 254 27.02 4.54 -6.41
C PHE A 254 27.93 5.75 -6.15
N ALA A 255 27.43 6.96 -6.35
CA ALA A 255 28.15 8.23 -6.17
C ALA A 255 28.07 8.77 -4.73
N ASN A 256 27.27 8.16 -3.85
CA ASN A 256 27.06 8.63 -2.49
C ASN A 256 27.86 7.84 -1.47
N VAL A 257 28.21 8.50 -0.38
CA VAL A 257 28.75 7.89 0.84
C VAL A 257 27.66 7.87 1.90
N LEU A 258 27.32 6.69 2.39
CA LEU A 258 26.34 6.50 3.45
C LEU A 258 27.08 6.34 4.78
N VAL A 259 26.87 7.26 5.71
CA VAL A 259 27.45 7.23 7.06
C VAL A 259 26.36 6.82 8.04
N GLN A 260 26.51 5.63 8.62
CA GLN A 260 25.56 5.08 9.58
C GLN A 260 25.94 5.50 10.99
N LEU A 261 24.99 6.13 11.68
CA LEU A 261 25.13 6.50 13.10
C LEU A 261 24.49 5.42 13.98
N PRO A 262 24.93 5.29 15.24
CA PRO A 262 24.28 4.38 16.19
C PRO A 262 22.79 4.71 16.37
N ASP A 263 21.99 3.68 16.59
CA ASP A 263 20.55 3.88 16.87
C ASP A 263 20.37 4.71 18.14
N GLY A 264 19.42 5.66 18.07
CA GLY A 264 19.16 6.56 19.20
C GLY A 264 20.19 7.70 19.37
N SER A 265 21.05 7.95 18.36
CA SER A 265 21.98 9.07 18.38
C SER A 265 21.25 10.41 18.59
N ASP A 266 21.77 11.21 19.50
CA ASP A 266 21.28 12.57 19.77
C ASP A 266 21.83 13.59 18.75
N ASP A 267 21.39 14.83 18.88
CA ASP A 267 21.84 15.94 18.03
C ASP A 267 23.34 16.24 18.18
N ALA A 268 23.99 15.84 19.28
CA ALA A 268 25.43 16.04 19.47
C ALA A 268 26.22 15.07 18.62
N VAL A 269 25.85 13.79 18.60
CA VAL A 269 26.45 12.75 17.75
C VAL A 269 26.27 13.10 16.27
N MET A 270 25.08 13.57 15.91
CA MET A 270 24.77 14.02 14.55
C MET A 270 25.68 15.17 14.12
N ARG A 271 25.83 16.20 14.96
CA ARG A 271 26.74 17.33 14.69
C ARG A 271 28.19 16.88 14.56
N ALA A 272 28.66 16.01 15.44
CA ALA A 272 30.02 15.50 15.39
C ALA A 272 30.32 14.72 14.09
N ALA A 273 29.35 13.94 13.61
CA ALA A 273 29.44 13.25 12.32
C ALA A 273 29.51 14.25 11.15
N CYS A 274 28.63 15.26 11.15
CA CYS A 274 28.67 16.31 10.10
C CYS A 274 29.98 17.10 10.12
N ASP A 275 30.53 17.41 11.29
CA ASP A 275 31.83 18.04 11.43
C ASP A 275 32.95 17.15 10.88
N SER A 276 32.94 15.84 11.19
CA SER A 276 33.89 14.87 10.65
C SER A 276 33.82 14.74 9.14
N ILE A 277 32.62 14.80 8.56
CA ILE A 277 32.38 14.78 7.10
C ILE A 277 32.97 16.04 6.46
N ARG A 278 32.68 17.21 7.01
CA ARG A 278 33.21 18.49 6.52
C ARG A 278 34.74 18.49 6.57
N ASP A 279 35.33 18.09 7.71
CA ASP A 279 36.78 18.08 7.88
C ASP A 279 37.46 17.04 6.98
N ALA A 280 36.77 15.95 6.63
CA ALA A 280 37.25 14.99 5.64
C ALA A 280 37.27 15.58 4.22
N ALA A 281 36.19 16.31 3.85
CA ALA A 281 36.08 16.98 2.54
C ALA A 281 37.21 18.03 2.37
N VAL A 282 37.47 18.83 3.41
CA VAL A 282 38.57 19.81 3.41
C VAL A 282 39.94 19.11 3.28
N ALA A 283 40.16 18.00 4.02
CA ALA A 283 41.46 17.27 3.98
C ALA A 283 41.72 16.61 2.61
N LEU A 284 40.68 16.28 1.85
CA LEU A 284 40.76 15.68 0.52
C LEU A 284 40.72 16.70 -0.60
N ASP A 285 40.48 17.98 -0.29
CA ASP A 285 40.28 19.05 -1.27
C ASP A 285 39.11 18.73 -2.25
N VAL A 286 38.02 18.17 -1.70
CA VAL A 286 36.81 17.74 -2.46
C VAL A 286 35.63 18.60 -2.11
N GLY A 287 34.88 19.04 -3.12
CA GLY A 287 33.64 19.78 -2.94
C GLY A 287 32.56 18.90 -2.26
N LEU A 288 32.00 19.42 -1.17
CA LEU A 288 30.85 18.77 -0.50
C LEU A 288 29.56 19.35 -1.07
N LEU A 289 28.83 18.54 -1.84
CA LEU A 289 27.63 18.98 -2.54
C LEU A 289 26.39 18.90 -1.64
N ARG A 290 26.31 17.84 -0.82
CA ARG A 290 25.10 17.57 -0.01
C ARG A 290 25.43 16.74 1.22
N ILE A 291 24.82 17.09 2.34
CA ILE A 291 24.68 16.22 3.53
C ILE A 291 23.22 16.25 3.94
N GLU A 292 22.58 15.09 3.96
CA GLU A 292 21.22 14.98 4.44
C GLU A 292 20.98 13.67 5.18
N ARG A 293 19.98 13.64 6.04
CA ARG A 293 19.52 12.37 6.61
C ARG A 293 18.80 11.55 5.55
N ARG A 294 19.23 10.29 5.38
CA ARG A 294 18.50 9.33 4.55
C ARG A 294 17.11 9.17 5.13
N ARG A 295 16.10 9.31 4.29
CA ARG A 295 14.77 8.85 4.64
C ARG A 295 14.71 7.35 4.39
N GLY A 296 14.12 6.62 5.35
CA GLY A 296 13.77 5.22 5.13
C GLY A 296 12.74 5.12 4.01
N HIS A 297 12.83 4.09 3.19
CA HIS A 297 11.82 3.73 2.21
C HIS A 297 11.24 2.36 2.58
N LEU A 298 9.98 2.12 2.25
CA LEU A 298 9.38 0.79 2.48
C LEU A 298 10.15 -0.31 1.75
N GLU A 299 10.86 0.02 0.67
CA GLU A 299 11.73 -0.90 -0.08
C GLU A 299 12.91 -1.43 0.75
N ASP A 300 13.40 -0.63 1.71
CA ASP A 300 14.50 -1.04 2.60
C ASP A 300 14.13 -2.28 3.45
N LEU A 301 12.82 -2.53 3.68
CA LEU A 301 12.33 -3.68 4.44
C LEU A 301 12.62 -5.03 3.77
N PHE A 302 12.77 -5.05 2.45
CA PHE A 302 13.03 -6.27 1.68
C PHE A 302 14.52 -6.48 1.37
N GLN A 303 15.37 -5.44 1.53
CA GLN A 303 16.82 -5.54 1.26
C GLN A 303 17.61 -6.21 2.39
N VAL A 304 17.03 -6.38 3.58
CA VAL A 304 17.71 -6.95 4.77
C VAL A 304 17.95 -8.47 4.65
N ARG A 305 17.48 -9.13 3.60
CA ARG A 305 17.62 -10.59 3.38
C ARG A 305 18.51 -11.02 2.21
N ALA A 306 19.33 -10.14 1.64
CA ALA A 306 20.30 -10.49 0.60
C ALA A 306 21.70 -10.74 1.19
#